data_014ff52835970014546579b5beb0a837
#
_entry.id   014ff52835970014546579b5beb0a837
#
_cell.length_a   1.000
_cell.length_b   1.000
_cell.length_c   1.000
_cell.angle_alpha   90.00
_cell.angle_beta   90.00
_cell.angle_gamma   90.00
#
_symmetry.space_group_name_H-M   'P 1'
#
loop_
_entity.id
_entity.type
_entity.pdbx_description
1 polymer ?
#
loop_
_entity_poly.entity_id
_entity_poly.type
_entity_poly.pdbx_seq_one_letter_code
_entity_poly.pdbx_strand_id
1 'polypeptide(L)'
;MTDDTTADGGDSLPNANDPIPTDYADRAQGMGVCLIDGNAAFRVWAPHAEAVAVTGTFDDWAAQPTGNKNDAKQVRSAKFQLVSEDNDYWYGQAAGARVGDEYRFVLMNGGQVISRIDPYARHVTNSIGNGIITDPNSYDWEGDDFTAPPTNELVIYEMHVGTFFDKDPNDDKPAELGDVESKIDHLTHLGVNAVELMPLMEFAGDYSW
;
A
#
# COMPACT_ATOMS: atom_id res chain seq x y z
N MET A 1 -37.39 -19.92 -27.08
CA MET A 1 -36.09 -20.49 -26.75
C MET A 1 -35.21 -19.31 -26.42
N THR A 2 -35.10 -19.01 -25.17
CA THR A 2 -34.29 -17.96 -24.59
C THR A 2 -33.00 -18.63 -24.08
N ASP A 3 -31.91 -18.34 -24.74
CA ASP A 3 -30.60 -18.82 -24.37
C ASP A 3 -30.09 -17.95 -23.23
N ASP A 4 -30.16 -18.49 -22.02
CA ASP A 4 -29.69 -17.89 -20.78
C ASP A 4 -28.23 -18.36 -20.58
N THR A 5 -27.30 -17.66 -21.19
CA THR A 5 -25.88 -17.80 -20.85
C THR A 5 -25.56 -16.95 -19.65
N THR A 6 -25.77 -17.51 -18.46
CA THR A 6 -25.17 -17.02 -17.23
C THR A 6 -23.65 -17.03 -17.41
N ALA A 7 -23.07 -15.82 -17.57
CA ALA A 7 -21.63 -15.64 -17.49
C ALA A 7 -21.19 -16.04 -16.07
N ASP A 8 -20.52 -17.17 -15.99
CA ASP A 8 -19.77 -17.59 -14.80
C ASP A 8 -18.61 -16.59 -14.63
N GLY A 9 -18.84 -15.59 -13.80
CA GLY A 9 -17.82 -14.63 -13.36
C GLY A 9 -16.90 -15.26 -12.31
N GLY A 10 -16.23 -16.35 -12.68
CA GLY A 10 -15.13 -16.84 -11.86
C GLY A 10 -14.03 -15.79 -11.85
N ASP A 11 -13.86 -15.10 -10.71
CA ASP A 11 -12.69 -14.27 -10.41
C ASP A 11 -11.44 -15.14 -10.44
N SER A 12 -10.92 -15.40 -11.65
CA SER A 12 -9.61 -16.02 -11.79
C SER A 12 -8.57 -14.96 -11.45
N LEU A 13 -7.61 -15.32 -10.59
CA LEU A 13 -6.44 -14.51 -10.30
C LEU A 13 -5.84 -13.98 -11.61
N PRO A 14 -5.51 -12.67 -11.71
CA PRO A 14 -4.78 -12.16 -12.85
C PRO A 14 -3.47 -12.94 -12.95
N ASN A 15 -3.26 -13.54 -14.12
CA ASN A 15 -2.03 -14.26 -14.41
C ASN A 15 -0.90 -13.25 -14.68
N ALA A 16 0.36 -13.60 -14.41
CA ALA A 16 1.51 -12.78 -14.78
C ALA A 16 1.56 -12.43 -16.28
N ASN A 17 0.86 -13.19 -17.12
CA ASN A 17 0.75 -12.95 -18.56
C ASN A 17 -0.55 -12.21 -18.96
N ASP A 18 -1.40 -11.87 -18.01
CA ASP A 18 -2.60 -11.09 -18.33
C ASP A 18 -2.19 -9.67 -18.72
N PRO A 19 -2.79 -9.08 -19.76
CA PRO A 19 -2.46 -7.72 -20.16
C PRO A 19 -2.84 -6.75 -19.04
N ILE A 20 -1.98 -5.75 -18.82
CA ILE A 20 -2.29 -4.66 -17.89
C ILE A 20 -3.56 -3.97 -18.37
N PRO A 21 -4.54 -3.72 -17.48
CA PRO A 21 -5.72 -2.96 -17.82
C PRO A 21 -5.35 -1.63 -18.49
N THR A 22 -6.03 -1.28 -19.57
CA THR A 22 -5.78 -0.03 -20.30
C THR A 22 -6.42 1.17 -19.64
N ASP A 23 -7.40 0.94 -18.77
CA ASP A 23 -8.02 1.97 -17.94
C ASP A 23 -7.08 2.38 -16.81
N TYR A 24 -6.93 3.67 -16.59
CA TYR A 24 -6.08 4.22 -15.53
C TYR A 24 -6.57 3.82 -14.13
N ALA A 25 -7.88 3.77 -13.92
CA ALA A 25 -8.49 3.36 -12.65
C ALA A 25 -8.14 1.90 -12.32
N ASP A 26 -8.24 1.01 -13.29
CA ASP A 26 -7.89 -0.40 -13.10
C ASP A 26 -6.39 -0.59 -12.88
N ARG A 27 -5.55 0.20 -13.55
CA ARG A 27 -4.09 0.21 -13.30
C ARG A 27 -3.77 0.65 -11.87
N ALA A 28 -4.42 1.70 -11.38
CA ALA A 28 -4.22 2.18 -10.02
C ALA A 28 -4.63 1.14 -8.97
N GLN A 29 -5.72 0.40 -9.21
CA GLN A 29 -6.17 -0.67 -8.31
C GLN A 29 -5.21 -1.87 -8.30
N GLY A 30 -4.52 -2.14 -9.41
CA GLY A 30 -3.58 -3.24 -9.54
C GLY A 30 -2.14 -2.94 -9.12
N MET A 31 -1.82 -1.70 -8.73
CA MET A 31 -0.47 -1.31 -8.33
C MET A 31 -0.17 -1.67 -6.87
N GLY A 32 1.12 -1.90 -6.59
CA GLY A 32 1.56 -2.29 -5.26
C GLY A 32 1.20 -3.74 -4.95
N VAL A 33 0.81 -4.00 -3.70
CA VAL A 33 0.34 -5.31 -3.26
C VAL A 33 -1.18 -5.35 -3.23
N CYS A 34 -1.75 -6.39 -3.84
CA CYS A 34 -3.17 -6.72 -3.78
C CYS A 34 -3.34 -8.15 -3.26
N LEU A 35 -4.37 -8.36 -2.45
CA LEU A 35 -4.75 -9.71 -2.01
C LEU A 35 -5.78 -10.28 -2.99
N ILE A 36 -5.47 -11.45 -3.55
CA ILE A 36 -6.31 -12.15 -4.51
C ILE A 36 -6.43 -13.60 -4.03
N ASP A 37 -7.64 -14.03 -3.67
CA ASP A 37 -7.92 -15.37 -3.13
C ASP A 37 -6.96 -15.81 -2.01
N GLY A 38 -6.59 -14.88 -1.14
CA GLY A 38 -5.70 -15.12 -0.01
C GLY A 38 -4.20 -15.18 -0.36
N ASN A 39 -3.84 -14.91 -1.62
CA ASN A 39 -2.44 -14.76 -2.05
C ASN A 39 -2.09 -13.29 -2.25
N ALA A 40 -0.83 -12.94 -2.08
CA ALA A 40 -0.33 -11.60 -2.39
C ALA A 40 0.16 -11.52 -3.84
N ALA A 41 -0.42 -10.62 -4.61
CA ALA A 41 0.00 -10.24 -5.94
C ALA A 41 0.66 -8.86 -5.91
N PHE A 42 1.75 -8.70 -6.62
CA PHE A 42 2.59 -7.50 -6.62
C PHE A 42 2.71 -6.94 -8.03
N ARG A 43 2.54 -5.64 -8.18
CA ARG A 43 2.77 -4.93 -9.43
C ARG A 43 3.50 -3.63 -9.18
N VAL A 44 4.52 -3.36 -10.00
CA VAL A 44 5.32 -2.12 -9.92
C VAL A 44 5.68 -1.63 -11.32
N TRP A 45 5.71 -0.31 -11.50
CA TRP A 45 6.24 0.31 -12.70
C TRP A 45 7.75 0.53 -12.54
N ALA A 46 8.54 -0.05 -13.43
CA ALA A 46 10.00 0.02 -13.37
C ALA A 46 10.61 0.00 -14.79
N PRO A 47 10.56 1.14 -15.53
CA PRO A 47 10.87 1.22 -16.96
C PRO A 47 12.34 0.92 -17.30
N HIS A 48 13.22 1.02 -16.32
CA HIS A 48 14.65 0.81 -16.52
C HIS A 48 15.15 -0.51 -15.93
N ALA A 49 14.25 -1.33 -15.37
CA ALA A 49 14.66 -2.59 -14.78
C ALA A 49 14.87 -3.67 -15.83
N GLU A 50 15.93 -4.46 -15.69
CA GLU A 50 16.20 -5.68 -16.46
C GLU A 50 15.64 -6.92 -15.75
N ALA A 51 15.47 -6.85 -14.44
CA ALA A 51 14.82 -7.86 -13.62
C ALA A 51 14.26 -7.20 -12.36
N VAL A 52 13.11 -7.69 -11.90
CA VAL A 52 12.45 -7.27 -10.67
C VAL A 52 12.06 -8.52 -9.89
N ALA A 53 12.25 -8.46 -8.57
CA ALA A 53 11.77 -9.46 -7.64
C ALA A 53 11.09 -8.79 -6.46
N VAL A 54 10.22 -9.50 -5.77
CA VAL A 54 9.73 -9.14 -4.45
C VAL A 54 10.33 -10.09 -3.42
N THR A 55 10.68 -9.57 -2.25
CA THR A 55 11.22 -10.33 -1.12
C THR A 55 10.69 -9.76 0.18
N GLY A 56 10.62 -10.54 1.21
CA GLY A 56 10.07 -10.12 2.48
C GLY A 56 10.21 -11.17 3.58
N THR A 57 9.45 -11.02 4.64
CA THR A 57 9.41 -11.98 5.75
C THR A 57 8.95 -13.37 5.30
N PHE A 58 8.17 -13.45 4.24
CA PHE A 58 7.65 -14.70 3.67
C PHE A 58 8.70 -15.55 2.91
N ASP A 59 9.90 -15.02 2.66
CA ASP A 59 11.00 -15.74 2.03
C ASP A 59 12.36 -15.49 2.72
N ASP A 60 12.31 -15.06 4.00
CA ASP A 60 13.50 -14.73 4.80
C ASP A 60 14.42 -13.70 4.11
N TRP A 61 13.84 -12.77 3.35
CA TRP A 61 14.56 -11.73 2.61
C TRP A 61 15.58 -12.27 1.60
N ALA A 62 15.28 -13.41 1.00
CA ALA A 62 16.21 -14.17 0.15
C ALA A 62 16.77 -13.39 -1.05
N ALA A 63 16.04 -12.40 -1.58
CA ALA A 63 16.49 -11.57 -2.70
C ALA A 63 17.04 -10.22 -2.26
N GLN A 64 17.08 -9.89 -0.98
CA GLN A 64 17.58 -8.61 -0.48
C GLN A 64 19.06 -8.42 -0.84
N PRO A 65 19.47 -7.30 -1.47
CA PRO A 65 20.86 -7.08 -1.85
C PRO A 65 21.78 -6.94 -0.63
N THR A 66 22.93 -7.55 -0.70
CA THR A 66 23.96 -7.55 0.34
C THR A 66 25.16 -6.68 -0.01
N GLY A 67 25.13 -6.04 -1.19
CA GLY A 67 26.24 -5.21 -1.69
C GLY A 67 27.36 -6.02 -2.35
N ASN A 68 27.11 -7.28 -2.68
CA ASN A 68 28.12 -8.14 -3.29
C ASN A 68 27.86 -8.40 -4.79
N LYS A 69 28.89 -8.91 -5.48
CA LYS A 69 28.83 -9.19 -6.93
C LYS A 69 27.82 -10.26 -7.35
N ASN A 70 27.22 -10.98 -6.40
CA ASN A 70 26.25 -12.03 -6.70
C ASN A 70 24.81 -11.51 -6.64
N ASP A 71 24.57 -10.28 -6.16
CA ASP A 71 23.22 -9.73 -5.98
C ASP A 71 22.43 -9.75 -7.30
N ALA A 72 23.06 -9.39 -8.44
CA ALA A 72 22.41 -9.45 -9.75
C ALA A 72 21.93 -10.86 -10.12
N LYS A 73 22.73 -11.89 -9.82
CA LYS A 73 22.34 -13.29 -10.03
C LYS A 73 21.21 -13.69 -9.08
N GLN A 74 21.24 -13.22 -7.85
CA GLN A 74 20.24 -13.49 -6.83
C GLN A 74 18.86 -12.96 -7.23
N VAL A 75 18.78 -11.74 -7.76
CA VAL A 75 17.53 -11.16 -8.27
C VAL A 75 16.98 -12.01 -9.43
N ARG A 76 17.83 -12.37 -10.40
CA ARG A 76 17.43 -13.19 -11.58
C ARG A 76 17.00 -14.62 -11.23
N SER A 77 17.38 -15.11 -10.06
CA SER A 77 17.01 -16.45 -9.56
C SER A 77 16.12 -16.40 -8.33
N ALA A 78 15.54 -15.23 -8.02
CA ALA A 78 14.66 -15.07 -6.88
C ALA A 78 13.43 -15.98 -7.00
N LYS A 79 12.97 -16.50 -5.87
CA LYS A 79 11.77 -17.33 -5.81
C LYS A 79 10.52 -16.58 -6.30
N PHE A 80 10.44 -15.29 -6.00
CA PHE A 80 9.33 -14.43 -6.38
C PHE A 80 9.80 -13.35 -7.35
N GLN A 81 10.30 -13.80 -8.49
CA GLN A 81 10.63 -12.93 -9.62
C GLN A 81 9.35 -12.46 -10.28
N LEU A 82 9.27 -11.16 -10.58
CA LEU A 82 8.18 -10.59 -11.35
C LEU A 82 8.45 -10.72 -12.83
N VAL A 83 7.39 -10.86 -13.61
CA VAL A 83 7.42 -10.91 -15.06
C VAL A 83 7.14 -9.52 -15.62
N SER A 84 7.91 -9.12 -16.64
CA SER A 84 7.66 -7.88 -17.35
C SER A 84 6.35 -7.97 -18.13
N GLU A 85 5.51 -6.96 -17.94
CA GLU A 85 4.30 -6.72 -18.71
C GLU A 85 4.54 -5.59 -19.72
N ASP A 86 3.59 -5.31 -20.60
CA ASP A 86 3.66 -4.16 -21.48
C ASP A 86 3.71 -2.84 -20.70
N ASN A 87 4.28 -1.80 -21.33
CA ASN A 87 4.40 -0.44 -20.75
C ASN A 87 5.24 -0.36 -19.47
N ASP A 88 6.28 -1.20 -19.38
CA ASP A 88 7.28 -1.17 -18.29
C ASP A 88 6.77 -1.55 -16.90
N TYR A 89 5.63 -2.22 -16.85
CA TYR A 89 5.13 -2.81 -15.61
C TYR A 89 5.71 -4.21 -15.37
N TRP A 90 5.77 -4.56 -14.10
CA TRP A 90 6.23 -5.87 -13.63
C TRP A 90 5.20 -6.44 -12.67
N TYR A 91 4.81 -7.68 -12.88
CA TYR A 91 3.80 -8.38 -12.11
C TYR A 91 4.28 -9.75 -11.64
N GLY A 92 3.85 -10.18 -10.46
CA GLY A 92 4.08 -11.52 -9.95
C GLY A 92 3.31 -11.79 -8.66
N GLN A 93 3.28 -13.05 -8.28
CA GLN A 93 2.62 -13.50 -7.06
C GLN A 93 3.62 -14.14 -6.11
N ALA A 94 3.45 -13.92 -4.81
CA ALA A 94 4.23 -14.56 -3.77
C ALA A 94 3.34 -15.51 -2.97
N ALA A 95 3.37 -16.79 -3.35
CA ALA A 95 2.64 -17.82 -2.63
C ALA A 95 3.14 -17.94 -1.17
N GLY A 96 2.21 -17.82 -0.23
CA GLY A 96 2.48 -17.89 1.19
C GLY A 96 2.73 -16.53 1.86
N ALA A 97 2.87 -15.45 1.10
CA ALA A 97 2.86 -14.09 1.65
C ALA A 97 1.45 -13.73 2.16
N ARG A 98 1.37 -13.08 3.32
CA ARG A 98 0.13 -12.86 4.07
C ARG A 98 0.05 -11.44 4.60
N VAL A 99 -1.14 -11.03 5.01
CA VAL A 99 -1.34 -9.80 5.78
C VAL A 99 -0.41 -9.78 7.00
N GLY A 100 0.26 -8.65 7.20
CA GLY A 100 1.27 -8.45 8.23
C GLY A 100 2.71 -8.76 7.81
N ASP A 101 2.92 -9.44 6.69
CA ASP A 101 4.27 -9.64 6.15
C ASP A 101 4.86 -8.32 5.65
N GLU A 102 6.15 -8.13 5.93
CA GLU A 102 6.93 -7.02 5.39
C GLU A 102 7.53 -7.39 4.04
N TYR A 103 7.64 -6.42 3.12
CA TYR A 103 8.19 -6.65 1.80
C TYR A 103 8.91 -5.45 1.20
N ARG A 104 9.74 -5.72 0.19
CA ARG A 104 10.37 -4.71 -0.68
C ARG A 104 10.45 -5.23 -2.11
N PHE A 105 10.50 -4.31 -3.06
CA PHE A 105 10.92 -4.62 -4.41
C PHE A 105 12.44 -4.57 -4.53
N VAL A 106 13.00 -5.51 -5.27
CA VAL A 106 14.42 -5.56 -5.60
C VAL A 106 14.55 -5.49 -7.11
N LEU A 107 15.25 -4.47 -7.59
CA LEU A 107 15.36 -4.14 -9.00
C LEU A 107 16.81 -4.24 -9.44
N MET A 108 17.01 -4.72 -10.66
CA MET A 108 18.33 -4.79 -11.30
C MET A 108 18.35 -3.98 -12.60
N ASN A 109 19.38 -3.18 -12.79
CA ASN A 109 19.68 -2.47 -14.04
C ASN A 109 21.18 -2.34 -14.22
N GLY A 110 21.73 -2.70 -15.41
CA GLY A 110 23.16 -2.60 -15.73
C GLY A 110 24.06 -3.36 -14.74
N GLY A 111 23.54 -4.43 -14.12
CA GLY A 111 24.25 -5.20 -13.10
C GLY A 111 24.21 -4.57 -11.68
N GLN A 112 23.70 -3.37 -11.53
CA GLN A 112 23.42 -2.77 -10.24
C GLN A 112 22.12 -3.30 -9.68
N VAL A 113 22.10 -3.55 -8.37
CA VAL A 113 20.90 -4.02 -7.65
C VAL A 113 20.53 -3.01 -6.57
N ILE A 114 19.29 -2.63 -6.55
CA ILE A 114 18.72 -1.73 -5.56
C ILE A 114 17.46 -2.33 -4.93
N SER A 115 17.27 -2.09 -3.64
CA SER A 115 16.03 -2.40 -2.95
C SER A 115 15.22 -1.13 -2.73
N ARG A 116 13.92 -1.19 -2.97
CA ARG A 116 13.01 -0.04 -2.83
C ARG A 116 11.74 -0.46 -2.09
N ILE A 117 11.28 0.49 -1.27
CA ILE A 117 9.93 0.40 -0.72
C ILE A 117 8.90 0.56 -1.85
N ASP A 118 7.76 -0.05 -1.69
CA ASP A 118 6.66 0.08 -2.64
C ASP A 118 6.05 1.49 -2.54
N PRO A 119 6.02 2.26 -3.65
CA PRO A 119 5.40 3.58 -3.65
C PRO A 119 3.89 3.55 -3.44
N TYR A 120 3.25 2.39 -3.57
CA TYR A 120 1.83 2.16 -3.33
C TYR A 120 1.56 1.44 -2.00
N ALA A 121 2.56 1.28 -1.14
CA ALA A 121 2.37 0.66 0.17
C ALA A 121 1.36 1.48 1.00
N ARG A 122 0.31 0.81 1.50
CA ARG A 122 -0.70 1.42 2.38
C ARG A 122 -0.26 1.48 3.83
N HIS A 123 0.70 0.66 4.20
CA HIS A 123 1.30 0.62 5.53
C HIS A 123 2.79 0.35 5.39
N VAL A 124 3.59 1.05 6.15
CA VAL A 124 5.06 0.95 6.14
C VAL A 124 5.60 0.84 7.56
N THR A 125 6.77 0.26 7.72
CA THR A 125 7.43 0.19 9.04
C THR A 125 7.98 1.55 9.47
N ASN A 126 8.44 2.36 8.51
CA ASN A 126 8.88 3.76 8.63
C ASN A 126 9.22 4.31 7.23
N SER A 127 9.60 5.59 7.11
CA SER A 127 9.83 6.30 5.83
C SER A 127 10.90 5.66 4.93
N ILE A 128 11.82 4.87 5.45
CA ILE A 128 12.88 4.19 4.69
C ILE A 128 12.85 2.67 4.84
N GLY A 129 11.86 2.16 5.55
CA GLY A 129 11.71 0.75 5.92
C GLY A 129 11.08 -0.10 4.84
N ASN A 130 10.11 -0.91 5.23
CA ASN A 130 9.48 -1.92 4.39
C ASN A 130 7.99 -1.59 4.22
N GLY A 131 7.40 -2.01 3.09
CA GLY A 131 5.96 -2.09 2.97
C GLY A 131 5.42 -3.23 3.82
N ILE A 132 4.21 -3.10 4.33
CA ILE A 132 3.49 -4.15 5.07
C ILE A 132 2.25 -4.52 4.26
N ILE A 133 2.04 -5.82 4.05
CA ILE A 133 0.85 -6.32 3.36
C ILE A 133 -0.37 -6.09 4.26
N THR A 134 -1.35 -5.35 3.74
CA THR A 134 -2.60 -5.04 4.45
C THR A 134 -3.81 -5.51 3.65
N ASP A 135 -4.88 -5.87 4.34
CA ASP A 135 -6.18 -6.08 3.72
C ASP A 135 -7.01 -4.79 3.85
N PRO A 136 -7.28 -4.08 2.75
CA PRO A 136 -8.07 -2.85 2.80
C PRO A 136 -9.54 -3.09 3.18
N ASN A 137 -10.02 -4.35 3.11
CA ASN A 137 -11.38 -4.73 3.44
C ASN A 137 -11.53 -5.27 4.87
N SER A 138 -10.45 -5.24 5.66
CA SER A 138 -10.48 -5.78 7.03
C SER A 138 -11.19 -4.88 8.03
N TYR A 139 -11.42 -3.60 7.68
CA TYR A 139 -12.12 -2.66 8.56
C TYR A 139 -13.63 -2.89 8.47
N ASP A 140 -14.25 -3.16 9.62
CA ASP A 140 -15.70 -3.27 9.75
C ASP A 140 -16.30 -1.89 10.05
N TRP A 141 -17.04 -1.36 9.09
CA TRP A 141 -17.77 -0.10 9.23
C TRP A 141 -19.03 -0.22 10.09
N GLU A 142 -19.32 -1.40 10.66
CA GLU A 142 -20.46 -1.66 11.54
C GLU A 142 -21.82 -1.19 10.97
N GLY A 143 -21.91 -1.13 9.64
CA GLY A 143 -23.13 -0.68 8.93
C GLY A 143 -23.34 0.82 9.00
N ASP A 144 -22.26 1.62 9.15
CA ASP A 144 -22.33 3.09 9.13
C ASP A 144 -23.11 3.58 7.90
N ASP A 145 -24.18 4.32 8.13
CA ASP A 145 -25.06 4.94 7.12
C ASP A 145 -24.97 6.48 7.15
N PHE A 146 -23.84 7.02 7.58
CA PHE A 146 -23.63 8.45 7.72
C PHE A 146 -23.99 9.22 6.44
N THR A 147 -24.83 10.25 6.62
CA THR A 147 -25.16 11.19 5.55
C THR A 147 -24.53 12.54 5.86
N ALA A 148 -23.64 12.99 4.97
CA ALA A 148 -22.99 14.29 5.12
C ALA A 148 -24.01 15.43 5.07
N PRO A 149 -23.86 16.47 5.93
CA PRO A 149 -24.70 17.65 5.85
C PRO A 149 -24.48 18.41 4.53
N PRO A 150 -25.45 19.26 4.13
CA PRO A 150 -25.27 20.14 2.98
C PRO A 150 -24.02 21.05 3.13
N THR A 151 -23.34 21.34 2.03
CA THR A 151 -22.07 22.08 2.05
C THR A 151 -22.16 23.44 2.78
N ASN A 152 -23.31 24.12 2.67
CA ASN A 152 -23.54 25.41 3.34
C ASN A 152 -23.78 25.31 4.85
N GLU A 153 -23.88 24.10 5.38
CA GLU A 153 -24.03 23.81 6.81
C GLU A 153 -22.75 23.24 7.43
N LEU A 154 -21.69 23.09 6.63
CA LEU A 154 -20.41 22.59 7.12
C LEU A 154 -19.73 23.61 8.04
N VAL A 155 -19.33 23.13 9.21
CA VAL A 155 -18.41 23.81 10.14
C VAL A 155 -17.13 22.99 10.14
N ILE A 156 -16.15 23.43 9.33
CA ILE A 156 -14.92 22.70 9.08
C ILE A 156 -13.85 23.14 10.07
N TYR A 157 -13.20 22.19 10.71
CA TYR A 157 -12.03 22.40 11.55
C TYR A 157 -10.82 21.79 10.86
N GLU A 158 -9.89 22.63 10.40
CA GLU A 158 -8.61 22.17 9.85
C GLU A 158 -7.67 21.78 11.00
N MET A 159 -7.07 20.59 10.91
CA MET A 159 -6.33 19.99 12.01
C MET A 159 -4.98 19.42 11.55
N HIS A 160 -3.94 19.74 12.29
CA HIS A 160 -2.66 19.03 12.26
C HIS A 160 -2.65 17.99 13.39
N VAL A 161 -2.71 16.70 13.03
CA VAL A 161 -2.86 15.61 14.01
C VAL A 161 -1.76 15.64 15.06
N GLY A 162 -0.49 15.75 14.63
CA GLY A 162 0.67 15.68 15.52
C GLY A 162 0.75 16.78 16.59
N THR A 163 -0.03 17.88 16.45
CA THR A 163 -0.01 19.01 17.39
C THR A 163 -1.36 19.36 17.98
N PHE A 164 -2.42 18.66 17.58
CA PHE A 164 -3.77 18.97 18.06
C PHE A 164 -3.97 18.61 19.53
N PHE A 165 -3.65 17.40 19.91
CA PHE A 165 -3.74 16.93 21.28
C PHE A 165 -2.88 15.68 21.45
N ASP A 166 -2.00 15.71 22.44
CA ASP A 166 -1.13 14.62 22.81
C ASP A 166 -1.51 14.11 24.20
N LYS A 167 -1.79 12.81 24.32
CA LYS A 167 -2.11 12.17 25.60
C LYS A 167 -0.88 11.98 26.50
N ASP A 168 0.31 11.82 25.89
CA ASP A 168 1.56 11.65 26.62
C ASP A 168 2.64 12.62 26.14
N PRO A 169 2.56 13.89 26.53
CA PRO A 169 3.50 14.93 26.10
C PRO A 169 4.95 14.70 26.59
N ASN A 170 5.23 13.57 27.24
CA ASN A 170 6.57 13.27 27.77
C ASN A 170 7.31 12.18 26.96
N ASP A 171 6.71 11.63 25.93
CA ASP A 171 7.32 10.54 25.14
C ASP A 171 8.11 10.99 23.91
N ASP A 172 8.23 12.31 23.69
CA ASP A 172 8.91 12.95 22.54
C ASP A 172 8.35 12.54 21.16
N LYS A 173 7.13 12.01 21.10
CA LYS A 173 6.46 11.67 19.85
C LYS A 173 5.37 12.67 19.49
N PRO A 174 5.07 12.87 18.21
CA PRO A 174 3.87 13.61 17.83
C PRO A 174 2.61 12.83 18.19
N ALA A 175 1.51 13.55 18.40
CA ALA A 175 0.20 12.94 18.61
C ALA A 175 -0.24 12.09 17.42
N GLU A 176 -1.04 11.08 17.69
CA GLU A 176 -1.55 10.12 16.73
C GLU A 176 -3.06 10.28 16.50
N LEU A 177 -3.62 9.61 15.49
CA LEU A 177 -5.07 9.61 15.22
C LEU A 177 -5.90 9.14 16.42
N GLY A 178 -5.40 8.20 17.22
CA GLY A 178 -6.04 7.74 18.46
C GLY A 178 -6.15 8.83 19.53
N ASP A 179 -5.29 9.84 19.49
CA ASP A 179 -5.38 11.01 20.37
C ASP A 179 -6.49 11.94 19.90
N VAL A 180 -6.59 12.14 18.58
CA VAL A 180 -7.69 12.91 17.97
C VAL A 180 -9.04 12.26 18.29
N GLU A 181 -9.15 10.94 18.14
CA GLU A 181 -10.37 10.18 18.46
C GLU A 181 -10.86 10.48 19.87
N SER A 182 -9.96 10.57 20.84
CA SER A 182 -10.30 10.90 22.24
C SER A 182 -10.90 12.31 22.42
N LYS A 183 -10.86 13.15 21.38
CA LYS A 183 -11.36 14.55 21.39
C LYS A 183 -12.55 14.78 20.46
N ILE A 184 -13.14 13.74 19.90
CA ILE A 184 -14.34 13.85 19.02
C ILE A 184 -15.48 14.55 19.77
N ASP A 185 -15.74 14.19 21.03
CA ASP A 185 -16.76 14.84 21.85
C ASP A 185 -16.52 16.34 22.02
N HIS A 186 -15.25 16.74 22.18
CA HIS A 186 -14.89 18.15 22.29
C HIS A 186 -15.20 18.90 20.98
N LEU A 187 -14.83 18.35 19.83
CA LEU A 187 -15.12 18.94 18.52
C LEU A 187 -16.64 19.05 18.28
N THR A 188 -17.38 18.02 18.65
CA THR A 188 -18.85 18.01 18.58
C THR A 188 -19.47 19.11 19.44
N HIS A 189 -18.98 19.30 20.67
CA HIS A 189 -19.45 20.39 21.55
C HIS A 189 -19.15 21.79 21.01
N LEU A 190 -18.10 21.95 20.20
CA LEU A 190 -17.80 23.19 19.49
C LEU A 190 -18.72 23.43 18.30
N GLY A 191 -19.51 22.44 17.91
CA GLY A 191 -20.38 22.50 16.73
C GLY A 191 -19.64 22.18 15.41
N VAL A 192 -18.43 21.62 15.49
CA VAL A 192 -17.69 21.12 14.32
C VAL A 192 -18.41 19.87 13.80
N ASN A 193 -18.67 19.84 12.49
CA ASN A 193 -19.30 18.68 11.83
C ASN A 193 -18.49 18.15 10.63
N ALA A 194 -17.33 18.74 10.38
CA ALA A 194 -16.35 18.27 9.43
C ALA A 194 -14.92 18.56 9.92
N VAL A 195 -14.01 17.63 9.76
CA VAL A 195 -12.59 17.82 10.06
C VAL A 195 -11.79 17.70 8.78
N GLU A 196 -10.97 18.70 8.48
CA GLU A 196 -10.00 18.68 7.41
C GLU A 196 -8.63 18.34 8.00
N LEU A 197 -8.15 17.12 7.74
CA LEU A 197 -6.83 16.70 8.23
C LEU A 197 -5.74 17.24 7.29
N MET A 198 -4.74 17.92 7.85
CA MET A 198 -3.51 18.20 7.13
C MET A 198 -2.86 16.88 6.70
N PRO A 199 -1.99 16.87 5.66
CA PRO A 199 -1.48 15.62 5.07
C PRO A 199 -0.98 14.61 6.10
N LEU A 200 -1.47 13.36 5.98
CA LEU A 200 -1.13 12.23 6.85
C LEU A 200 -0.19 11.22 6.17
N MET A 201 0.23 11.51 4.93
CA MET A 201 1.10 10.60 4.19
C MET A 201 2.49 10.56 4.80
N GLU A 202 3.06 9.35 4.86
CA GLU A 202 4.44 9.14 5.28
C GLU A 202 5.41 9.95 4.41
N PHE A 203 6.37 10.62 5.05
CA PHE A 203 7.42 11.37 4.39
C PHE A 203 8.75 11.20 5.12
N ALA A 204 9.86 11.45 4.45
CA ALA A 204 11.19 11.32 5.04
C ALA A 204 11.54 12.58 5.86
N GLY A 205 11.55 12.45 7.19
CA GLY A 205 11.94 13.51 8.13
C GLY A 205 10.88 13.82 9.17
N ASP A 206 11.25 14.64 10.16
CA ASP A 206 10.42 14.96 11.32
C ASP A 206 9.94 16.42 11.34
N TYR A 207 10.21 17.20 10.28
CA TYR A 207 9.97 18.64 10.26
C TYR A 207 8.99 19.10 9.17
N SER A 208 8.13 18.21 8.70
CA SER A 208 7.03 18.52 7.82
C SER A 208 5.71 18.14 8.49
N TRP A 209 4.58 18.48 7.91
CA TRP A 209 3.29 18.10 8.48
C TRP A 209 3.00 16.62 8.40
#